data_83c11589df1d97b3c57414c339abe0b9
#
_entry.id   83c11589df1d97b3c57414c339abe0b9
#
_cell.length_a   1.000
_cell.length_b   1.000
_cell.length_c   1.000
_cell.angle_alpha   90.00
_cell.angle_beta   90.00
_cell.angle_gamma   90.00
#
_symmetry.space_group_name_H-M   'P 1'
#
loop_
_entity.id
_entity.type
_entity.pdbx_description
1 polymer ?
#
loop_
_entity_poly.entity_id
_entity_poly.type
_entity_poly.pdbx_seq_one_letter_code
_entity_poly.pdbx_strand_id
1 'polypeptide(L)'
;PPFRHTHFNGKQVVVHNRMPDLHEVFSYNLYPGPSAKKGIYSVLLDIGEQEGWVTAHASSARIITPYENEMVMMHEGASGGGKSELLQDVMRCADGRVLLGVDLVTGEERYISMSDTCTIAPVTDDMAMCPPSIQKNGGKLSLVDGEDGWFVRVDGITSYGCDPMYERIAIHSKEPLMFFNLEAVPRATCLPWEHVLDSDGKPCPNPRIIVPRRMIENIVTTPVDVDVRSFGVRMPPATAKKPTYGIMGLMHIIPPALAWLWRLVAPRGFKNPSVSGGSPLASEGVGSYWPFATGKRVVQANLLLEQIIRCTATHYVLIPNQHIGSFKVGFAAEWIAREYLARRGGVNMKMDRLSQARCALFGYALNEMKVDGQRISSRFLSPELQESLGDEGYDKGAEILYKFFDKELAVYDCDELHPVGKQILECF
;
A
#
# COMPACT_ATOMS: atom_id res chain seq x y z
N PRO A 1 -24.65 0.29 15.65
CA PRO A 1 -26.10 0.01 15.49
C PRO A 1 -26.65 -0.71 16.74
N PRO A 2 -27.83 -0.33 17.21
CA PRO A 2 -28.43 -0.90 18.44
C PRO A 2 -28.74 -2.40 18.35
N PHE A 3 -28.56 -3.02 17.18
CA PHE A 3 -28.94 -4.41 16.93
C PHE A 3 -27.78 -5.34 16.57
N ARG A 4 -26.56 -5.03 17.00
CA ARG A 4 -25.35 -5.82 16.71
C ARG A 4 -25.31 -7.23 17.30
N HIS A 5 -26.19 -7.56 18.19
CA HIS A 5 -26.02 -8.68 19.13
C HIS A 5 -26.81 -9.93 18.80
N THR A 6 -27.45 -10.00 17.67
CA THR A 6 -28.41 -11.07 17.36
C THR A 6 -27.77 -12.36 16.89
N HIS A 7 -26.58 -12.33 16.29
CA HIS A 7 -25.90 -13.51 15.79
C HIS A 7 -24.42 -13.53 16.23
N PHE A 8 -23.85 -14.71 16.36
CA PHE A 8 -22.44 -14.92 16.70
C PHE A 8 -21.99 -14.18 17.97
N ASN A 9 -22.91 -13.97 18.93
CA ASN A 9 -22.64 -13.21 20.17
C ASN A 9 -22.07 -11.80 19.92
N GLY A 10 -22.54 -11.12 18.88
CA GLY A 10 -22.06 -9.79 18.49
C GLY A 10 -20.70 -9.76 17.81
N LYS A 11 -20.05 -10.89 17.60
CA LYS A 11 -18.78 -10.96 16.86
C LYS A 11 -18.99 -10.59 15.39
N GLN A 12 -18.01 -9.91 14.82
CA GLN A 12 -17.98 -9.65 13.39
C GLN A 12 -17.62 -10.94 12.64
N VAL A 13 -18.50 -11.38 11.75
CA VAL A 13 -18.33 -12.60 10.97
C VAL A 13 -18.69 -12.34 9.52
N VAL A 14 -17.85 -12.78 8.60
CA VAL A 14 -18.14 -12.81 7.17
C VAL A 14 -18.20 -14.27 6.74
N VAL A 15 -19.24 -14.63 6.03
CA VAL A 15 -19.42 -15.95 5.43
C VAL A 15 -19.43 -15.79 3.93
N HIS A 16 -18.55 -16.50 3.24
CA HIS A 16 -18.51 -16.60 1.80
C HIS A 16 -19.04 -17.97 1.38
N ASN A 17 -20.03 -17.96 0.49
CA ASN A 17 -20.55 -19.15 -0.13
C ASN A 17 -20.20 -19.11 -1.61
N ARG A 18 -19.14 -19.87 -1.98
CA ARG A 18 -18.64 -19.96 -3.37
C ARG A 18 -19.28 -21.16 -4.06
N MET A 19 -20.02 -20.91 -5.09
CA MET A 19 -20.59 -21.89 -5.99
C MET A 19 -20.10 -21.63 -7.42
N PRO A 20 -20.20 -22.57 -8.36
CA PRO A 20 -19.66 -22.37 -9.72
C PRO A 20 -20.18 -21.11 -10.42
N ASP A 21 -21.47 -20.79 -10.23
CA ASP A 21 -22.12 -19.67 -10.92
C ASP A 21 -22.60 -18.56 -9.96
N LEU A 22 -22.28 -18.66 -8.67
CA LEU A 22 -22.75 -17.72 -7.66
C LEU A 22 -21.75 -17.59 -6.51
N HIS A 23 -21.42 -16.36 -6.14
CA HIS A 23 -20.64 -16.06 -4.94
C HIS A 23 -21.47 -15.17 -4.01
N GLU A 24 -21.92 -15.73 -2.88
CA GLU A 24 -22.66 -15.00 -1.87
C GLU A 24 -21.75 -14.55 -0.73
N VAL A 25 -21.92 -13.32 -0.28
CA VAL A 25 -21.19 -12.76 0.87
C VAL A 25 -22.19 -12.32 1.93
N PHE A 26 -22.15 -12.96 3.09
CA PHE A 26 -22.97 -12.62 4.25
C PHE A 26 -22.12 -11.95 5.32
N SER A 27 -22.47 -10.73 5.70
CA SER A 27 -21.80 -9.96 6.73
C SER A 27 -22.65 -9.84 7.97
N TYR A 28 -22.17 -10.37 9.08
CA TYR A 28 -22.83 -10.31 10.38
C TYR A 28 -22.11 -9.35 11.31
N ASN A 29 -22.85 -8.45 11.94
CA ASN A 29 -22.34 -7.49 12.93
C ASN A 29 -21.18 -6.62 12.41
N LEU A 30 -21.10 -6.40 11.08
CA LEU A 30 -20.12 -5.55 10.43
C LEU A 30 -20.69 -4.21 10.02
N TYR A 31 -19.81 -3.21 9.93
CA TYR A 31 -20.13 -1.97 9.26
C TYR A 31 -20.28 -2.22 7.75
N PRO A 32 -21.27 -1.59 7.11
CA PRO A 32 -21.52 -1.81 5.68
C PRO A 32 -20.27 -1.55 4.80
N GLY A 33 -19.51 -0.50 5.08
CA GLY A 33 -18.35 -0.11 4.29
C GLY A 33 -17.27 -1.19 4.14
N PRO A 34 -16.68 -1.68 5.22
CA PRO A 34 -15.68 -2.75 5.14
C PRO A 34 -16.21 -4.02 4.50
N SER A 35 -17.47 -4.38 4.78
CA SER A 35 -18.12 -5.58 4.22
C SER A 35 -18.34 -5.45 2.73
N ALA A 36 -18.87 -4.33 2.26
CA ALA A 36 -19.09 -4.08 0.84
C ALA A 36 -17.75 -4.06 0.09
N LYS A 37 -16.79 -3.24 0.54
CA LYS A 37 -15.49 -3.10 -0.12
C LYS A 37 -14.73 -4.42 -0.20
N LYS A 38 -14.50 -5.08 0.92
CA LYS A 38 -13.74 -6.33 0.96
C LYS A 38 -14.53 -7.54 0.46
N GLY A 39 -15.85 -7.51 0.55
CA GLY A 39 -16.71 -8.51 -0.07
C GLY A 39 -16.61 -8.48 -1.59
N ILE A 40 -16.67 -7.30 -2.21
CA ILE A 40 -16.46 -7.14 -3.67
C ILE A 40 -15.05 -7.61 -4.05
N TYR A 41 -14.02 -7.23 -3.29
CA TYR A 41 -12.66 -7.69 -3.54
C TYR A 41 -12.54 -9.22 -3.52
N SER A 42 -13.22 -9.87 -2.58
CA SER A 42 -13.27 -11.33 -2.49
C SER A 42 -13.95 -11.98 -3.72
N VAL A 43 -15.04 -11.37 -4.22
CA VAL A 43 -15.71 -11.82 -5.46
C VAL A 43 -14.77 -11.67 -6.66
N LEU A 44 -14.06 -10.55 -6.77
CA LEU A 44 -13.10 -10.33 -7.85
C LEU A 44 -11.92 -11.31 -7.80
N LEU A 45 -11.47 -11.69 -6.60
CA LEU A 45 -10.45 -12.74 -6.44
C LEU A 45 -10.97 -14.10 -6.93
N ASP A 46 -12.23 -14.43 -6.63
CA ASP A 46 -12.86 -15.66 -7.06
C ASP A 46 -13.02 -15.73 -8.58
N ILE A 47 -13.51 -14.67 -9.19
CA ILE A 47 -13.59 -14.55 -10.66
C ILE A 47 -12.20 -14.67 -11.29
N GLY A 48 -11.21 -14.00 -10.72
CA GLY A 48 -9.83 -14.08 -11.21
C GLY A 48 -9.24 -15.50 -11.12
N GLU A 49 -9.55 -16.26 -10.08
CA GLU A 49 -9.17 -17.68 -9.99
C GLU A 49 -9.77 -18.52 -11.12
N GLN A 50 -11.02 -18.28 -11.45
CA GLN A 50 -11.72 -19.00 -12.53
C GLN A 50 -11.22 -18.61 -13.92
N GLU A 51 -10.89 -17.34 -14.13
CA GLU A 51 -10.49 -16.78 -15.42
C GLU A 51 -8.95 -16.69 -15.60
N GLY A 52 -8.18 -17.02 -14.58
CA GLY A 52 -6.70 -17.06 -14.65
C GLY A 52 -6.03 -15.69 -14.55
N TRP A 53 -6.52 -14.79 -13.68
CA TRP A 53 -5.91 -13.48 -13.42
C TRP A 53 -5.98 -13.09 -11.92
N VAL A 54 -5.24 -12.05 -11.55
CA VAL A 54 -5.17 -11.56 -10.15
C VAL A 54 -5.81 -10.18 -10.06
N THR A 55 -6.70 -10.01 -9.08
CA THR A 55 -7.09 -8.69 -8.58
C THR A 55 -6.09 -8.27 -7.51
N ALA A 56 -5.39 -7.17 -7.73
CA ALA A 56 -4.39 -6.71 -6.79
C ALA A 56 -4.96 -5.71 -5.79
N HIS A 57 -4.50 -5.80 -4.54
CA HIS A 57 -4.80 -4.82 -3.49
C HIS A 57 -3.83 -3.64 -3.65
N ALA A 58 -4.18 -2.70 -4.53
CA ALA A 58 -3.28 -1.65 -5.00
C ALA A 58 -3.99 -0.35 -5.35
N SER A 59 -3.35 0.78 -5.03
CA SER A 59 -3.60 2.07 -5.70
C SER A 59 -2.76 2.18 -6.95
N SER A 60 -3.22 2.90 -7.94
CA SER A 60 -2.47 3.18 -9.15
C SER A 60 -2.72 4.60 -9.63
N ALA A 61 -1.69 5.22 -10.19
CA ALA A 61 -1.77 6.56 -10.74
C ALA A 61 -0.91 6.70 -12.00
N ARG A 62 -1.39 7.53 -12.92
CA ARG A 62 -0.55 8.13 -13.95
C ARG A 62 0.07 9.39 -13.35
N ILE A 63 1.38 9.44 -13.34
CA ILE A 63 2.17 10.51 -12.74
C ILE A 63 2.77 11.33 -13.86
N ILE A 64 2.44 12.62 -13.90
CA ILE A 64 2.82 13.54 -14.94
C ILE A 64 3.82 14.52 -14.35
N THR A 65 5.05 14.52 -14.87
CA THR A 65 6.09 15.43 -14.41
C THR A 65 5.82 16.88 -14.86
N PRO A 66 6.44 17.90 -14.25
CA PRO A 66 6.36 19.27 -14.72
C PRO A 66 6.85 19.48 -16.18
N TYR A 67 7.52 18.49 -16.75
CA TYR A 67 7.98 18.47 -18.15
C TYR A 67 7.12 17.60 -19.06
N GLU A 68 5.89 17.25 -18.62
CA GLU A 68 4.90 16.48 -19.38
C GLU A 68 5.32 15.02 -19.71
N ASN A 69 6.37 14.49 -19.06
CA ASN A 69 6.65 13.06 -19.13
C ASN A 69 5.70 12.30 -18.22
N GLU A 70 5.22 11.17 -18.70
CA GLU A 70 4.27 10.32 -17.96
C GLU A 70 4.93 9.02 -17.49
N MET A 71 4.53 8.55 -16.33
CA MET A 71 4.85 7.23 -15.78
C MET A 71 3.62 6.69 -15.04
N VAL A 72 3.31 5.41 -15.20
CA VAL A 72 2.28 4.74 -14.41
C VAL A 72 2.93 3.96 -13.29
N MET A 73 2.51 4.27 -12.07
CA MET A 73 2.95 3.57 -10.86
C MET A 73 1.75 2.87 -10.20
N MET A 74 1.93 1.61 -9.88
CA MET A 74 1.02 0.80 -9.08
C MET A 74 1.67 0.55 -7.71
N HIS A 75 0.99 0.93 -6.64
CA HIS A 75 1.48 0.75 -5.27
C HIS A 75 0.63 -0.29 -4.54
N GLU A 76 1.23 -1.42 -4.30
CA GLU A 76 0.61 -2.58 -3.69
C GLU A 76 1.14 -2.79 -2.28
N GLY A 77 0.38 -3.40 -1.42
CA GLY A 77 0.84 -3.68 -0.06
C GLY A 77 -0.30 -4.12 0.84
N ALA A 78 0.08 -4.57 2.03
CA ALA A 78 -0.84 -4.85 3.11
C ALA A 78 -1.58 -3.60 3.57
N SER A 79 -2.67 -3.78 4.33
CA SER A 79 -3.41 -2.66 4.93
C SER A 79 -2.47 -1.72 5.69
N GLY A 80 -2.57 -0.43 5.43
CA GLY A 80 -1.69 0.60 5.99
C GLY A 80 -0.28 0.63 5.38
N GLY A 81 -0.08 0.06 4.19
CA GLY A 81 1.17 0.10 3.43
C GLY A 81 1.39 1.37 2.62
N GLY A 82 0.46 2.32 2.62
CA GLY A 82 0.61 3.60 1.92
C GLY A 82 -0.10 3.69 0.56
N LYS A 83 -0.99 2.74 0.24
CA LYS A 83 -1.66 2.70 -1.06
C LYS A 83 -2.38 4.00 -1.42
N SER A 84 -3.28 4.46 -0.58
CA SER A 84 -4.05 5.69 -0.84
C SER A 84 -3.17 6.95 -0.78
N GLU A 85 -2.07 6.89 -0.05
CA GLU A 85 -1.10 7.98 0.07
C GLU A 85 -0.30 8.21 -1.22
N LEU A 86 -0.19 7.20 -2.09
CA LEU A 86 0.36 7.37 -3.44
C LEU A 86 -0.40 8.44 -4.24
N LEU A 87 -1.73 8.52 -4.02
CA LEU A 87 -2.64 9.40 -4.76
C LEU A 87 -2.68 10.81 -4.21
N GLN A 88 -2.02 11.08 -3.07
CA GLN A 88 -2.02 12.38 -2.43
C GLN A 88 -0.91 13.29 -2.97
N ASP A 89 -1.16 14.59 -2.90
CA ASP A 89 -0.13 15.58 -3.13
C ASP A 89 0.96 15.52 -2.06
N VAL A 90 2.15 15.99 -2.40
CA VAL A 90 3.26 16.08 -1.45
C VAL A 90 2.93 17.13 -0.40
N MET A 91 2.81 16.71 0.85
CA MET A 91 2.55 17.64 1.96
C MET A 91 3.79 18.49 2.26
N ARG A 92 3.58 19.80 2.38
CA ARG A 92 4.62 20.78 2.67
C ARG A 92 4.40 21.42 4.03
N CYS A 93 5.51 21.77 4.67
CA CYS A 93 5.50 22.64 5.84
C CYS A 93 5.11 24.07 5.46
N ALA A 94 4.83 24.91 6.46
CA ALA A 94 4.47 26.30 6.25
C ALA A 94 5.52 27.13 5.47
N ASP A 95 6.79 26.71 5.52
CA ASP A 95 7.92 27.31 4.79
C ASP A 95 8.12 26.75 3.37
N GLY A 96 7.22 25.87 2.92
CA GLY A 96 7.26 25.23 1.60
C GLY A 96 8.17 24.02 1.48
N ARG A 97 8.96 23.69 2.50
CA ARG A 97 9.81 22.49 2.52
C ARG A 97 8.99 21.24 2.81
N VAL A 98 9.54 20.09 2.45
CA VAL A 98 8.99 18.77 2.78
C VAL A 98 9.79 18.18 3.92
N LEU A 99 9.12 17.80 5.00
CA LEU A 99 9.74 17.09 6.11
C LEU A 99 10.02 15.64 5.68
N LEU A 100 11.28 15.31 5.48
CA LEU A 100 11.71 13.95 5.13
C LEU A 100 11.60 12.99 6.32
N GLY A 101 11.94 13.46 7.51
CA GLY A 101 11.80 12.66 8.71
C GLY A 101 12.36 13.32 9.97
N VAL A 102 11.99 12.75 11.12
CA VAL A 102 12.45 13.14 12.46
C VAL A 102 13.10 11.94 13.13
N ASP A 103 14.36 12.06 13.54
CA ASP A 103 15.04 11.01 14.32
C ASP A 103 14.40 10.91 15.72
N LEU A 104 13.89 9.75 16.07
CA LEU A 104 13.18 9.52 17.33
C LEU A 104 14.10 9.47 18.57
N VAL A 105 15.41 9.37 18.37
CA VAL A 105 16.41 9.33 19.45
C VAL A 105 16.98 10.72 19.72
N THR A 106 17.34 11.43 18.66
CA THR A 106 18.01 12.74 18.77
C THR A 106 17.06 13.93 18.62
N GLY A 107 15.88 13.72 18.03
CA GLY A 107 14.97 14.80 17.66
C GLY A 107 15.39 15.56 16.39
N GLU A 108 16.43 15.11 15.69
CA GLU A 108 16.92 15.75 14.47
C GLU A 108 15.86 15.71 13.37
N GLU A 109 15.54 16.86 12.80
CA GLU A 109 14.63 16.99 11.66
C GLU A 109 15.41 17.11 10.36
N ARG A 110 14.94 16.43 9.32
CA ARG A 110 15.50 16.50 7.96
C ARG A 110 14.47 16.96 6.99
N TYR A 111 14.83 17.94 6.19
CA TYR A 111 13.97 18.55 5.19
C TYR A 111 14.60 18.48 3.81
N ILE A 112 13.76 18.51 2.79
CA ILE A 112 14.15 18.76 1.41
C ILE A 112 13.31 19.91 0.84
N SER A 113 13.89 20.64 -0.09
CA SER A 113 13.18 21.62 -0.91
C SER A 113 12.79 20.97 -2.23
N MET A 114 11.58 21.17 -2.66
CA MET A 114 11.07 20.64 -3.93
C MET A 114 10.15 21.70 -4.52
N SER A 115 10.60 22.37 -5.58
CA SER A 115 9.89 23.53 -6.15
C SER A 115 8.58 23.10 -6.79
N ASP A 116 8.69 22.10 -7.66
CA ASP A 116 7.57 21.57 -8.41
C ASP A 116 7.36 20.08 -8.09
N THR A 117 6.10 19.66 -8.08
CA THR A 117 5.71 18.26 -7.92
C THR A 117 4.98 17.76 -9.14
N CYS A 118 4.98 16.45 -9.33
CA CYS A 118 4.23 15.81 -10.39
C CYS A 118 2.72 15.96 -10.15
N THR A 119 1.97 16.07 -11.23
CA THR A 119 0.51 15.97 -11.20
C THR A 119 0.13 14.50 -11.13
N ILE A 120 -0.88 14.18 -10.32
CA ILE A 120 -1.37 12.83 -10.12
C ILE A 120 -2.71 12.69 -10.81
N ALA A 121 -2.80 11.76 -11.76
CA ALA A 121 -4.06 11.33 -12.37
C ALA A 121 -4.41 9.92 -11.84
N PRO A 122 -5.36 9.82 -10.90
CA PRO A 122 -5.67 8.55 -10.25
C PRO A 122 -6.26 7.53 -11.23
N VAL A 123 -5.92 6.24 -11.03
CA VAL A 123 -6.43 5.11 -11.82
C VAL A 123 -7.24 4.17 -10.94
N THR A 124 -6.65 3.67 -9.85
CA THR A 124 -7.31 2.80 -8.86
C THR A 124 -7.01 3.30 -7.46
N ASP A 125 -7.95 3.13 -6.53
CA ASP A 125 -7.71 3.43 -5.10
C ASP A 125 -7.24 2.19 -4.32
N ASP A 126 -7.94 1.06 -4.44
CA ASP A 126 -7.65 -0.11 -3.61
C ASP A 126 -7.73 -1.45 -4.35
N MET A 127 -8.49 -1.53 -5.46
CA MET A 127 -8.68 -2.76 -6.23
C MET A 127 -8.30 -2.56 -7.70
N ALA A 128 -7.18 -3.17 -8.10
CA ALA A 128 -6.69 -3.14 -9.48
C ALA A 128 -6.94 -4.50 -10.14
N MET A 129 -7.77 -4.54 -11.18
CA MET A 129 -8.02 -5.74 -11.98
C MET A 129 -7.03 -5.83 -13.14
N CYS A 130 -6.54 -7.05 -13.37
CA CYS A 130 -5.57 -7.32 -14.45
C CYS A 130 -6.06 -8.44 -15.38
N PRO A 131 -7.26 -8.33 -15.99
CA PRO A 131 -7.83 -9.41 -16.80
C PRO A 131 -6.98 -9.69 -18.04
N PRO A 132 -6.96 -10.95 -18.55
CA PRO A 132 -6.17 -11.35 -19.71
C PRO A 132 -6.48 -10.55 -20.98
N SER A 133 -7.72 -10.10 -21.13
CA SER A 133 -8.20 -9.36 -22.31
C SER A 133 -7.47 -8.04 -22.58
N ILE A 134 -6.86 -7.43 -21.55
CA ILE A 134 -6.12 -6.18 -21.69
C ILE A 134 -4.60 -6.39 -21.65
N GLN A 135 -4.11 -7.61 -21.36
CA GLN A 135 -2.68 -7.88 -21.27
C GLN A 135 -2.02 -8.00 -22.65
N LYS A 136 -0.77 -7.56 -22.71
CA LYS A 136 0.09 -7.68 -23.90
C LYS A 136 1.24 -8.63 -23.59
N ASN A 137 1.47 -9.63 -24.44
CA ASN A 137 2.57 -10.58 -24.24
C ASN A 137 3.94 -9.88 -24.22
N GLY A 138 4.75 -10.16 -23.20
CA GLY A 138 6.09 -9.59 -23.03
C GLY A 138 6.12 -8.09 -22.74
N GLY A 139 4.95 -7.50 -22.49
CA GLY A 139 4.78 -6.08 -22.20
C GLY A 139 4.82 -5.74 -20.70
N LYS A 140 4.30 -4.56 -20.40
CA LYS A 140 4.01 -4.13 -19.03
C LYS A 140 2.72 -4.79 -18.54
N LEU A 141 2.57 -4.86 -17.23
CA LEU A 141 1.29 -5.22 -16.61
C LEU A 141 0.25 -4.15 -16.97
N SER A 142 -0.88 -4.58 -17.52
CA SER A 142 -2.02 -3.67 -17.78
C SER A 142 -3.07 -3.86 -16.69
N LEU A 143 -3.69 -2.77 -16.25
CA LEU A 143 -4.74 -2.79 -15.22
C LEU A 143 -5.87 -1.82 -15.51
N VAL A 144 -7.01 -2.10 -14.87
CA VAL A 144 -8.19 -1.23 -14.77
C VAL A 144 -8.65 -1.21 -13.32
N ASP A 145 -9.50 -0.22 -12.99
CA ASP A 145 -10.12 -0.14 -11.68
C ASP A 145 -11.17 -1.24 -11.48
N GLY A 146 -11.22 -1.78 -10.27
CA GLY A 146 -12.22 -2.75 -9.83
C GLY A 146 -13.38 -2.13 -9.03
N GLU A 147 -13.38 -0.80 -8.84
CA GLU A 147 -14.36 -0.10 -7.99
C GLU A 147 -14.99 1.10 -8.72
N ASP A 148 -16.30 1.28 -8.60
CA ASP A 148 -16.97 2.52 -9.00
C ASP A 148 -17.10 3.52 -7.84
N GLY A 149 -16.92 3.08 -6.61
CA GLY A 149 -16.95 3.88 -5.40
C GLY A 149 -15.56 4.06 -4.80
N TRP A 150 -15.15 5.31 -4.61
CA TRP A 150 -13.88 5.66 -3.99
C TRP A 150 -14.03 5.91 -2.49
N PHE A 151 -13.30 5.15 -1.66
CA PHE A 151 -13.36 5.21 -0.21
C PHE A 151 -12.33 6.18 0.34
N VAL A 152 -12.74 7.42 0.50
CA VAL A 152 -11.88 8.49 1.01
C VAL A 152 -11.82 8.45 2.53
N ARG A 153 -10.62 8.44 3.09
CA ARG A 153 -10.40 8.56 4.52
C ARG A 153 -10.42 10.03 4.94
N VAL A 154 -11.15 10.34 6.01
CA VAL A 154 -11.36 11.73 6.47
C VAL A 154 -10.94 11.98 7.91
N ASP A 155 -10.18 11.08 8.52
CA ASP A 155 -9.56 11.35 9.81
C ASP A 155 -8.48 12.44 9.65
N GLY A 156 -8.53 13.42 10.52
CA GLY A 156 -7.65 14.60 10.43
C GLY A 156 -8.24 15.81 9.70
N ILE A 157 -9.39 15.66 9.03
CA ILE A 157 -10.16 16.80 8.52
C ILE A 157 -11.00 17.34 9.67
N THR A 158 -10.48 18.31 10.40
CA THR A 158 -11.10 18.86 11.61
C THR A 158 -11.65 20.29 11.43
N SER A 159 -11.32 20.93 10.31
CA SER A 159 -11.72 22.30 10.00
C SER A 159 -11.61 22.58 8.50
N TYR A 160 -12.23 23.65 8.03
CA TYR A 160 -12.05 24.13 6.66
C TYR A 160 -10.59 24.43 6.35
N GLY A 161 -10.14 24.04 5.14
CA GLY A 161 -8.79 24.27 4.66
C GLY A 161 -7.80 23.16 4.97
N CYS A 162 -8.23 22.11 5.68
CA CYS A 162 -7.38 20.93 5.93
C CYS A 162 -7.15 20.11 4.65
N ASP A 163 -8.21 19.93 3.87
CA ASP A 163 -8.17 19.21 2.59
C ASP A 163 -9.18 19.83 1.62
N PRO A 164 -8.80 20.89 0.88
CA PRO A 164 -9.72 21.63 0.02
C PRO A 164 -10.39 20.76 -1.06
N MET A 165 -9.74 19.71 -1.54
CA MET A 165 -10.29 18.81 -2.54
C MET A 165 -11.46 18.01 -1.96
N TYR A 166 -11.24 17.32 -0.85
CA TYR A 166 -12.28 16.51 -0.23
C TYR A 166 -13.38 17.35 0.42
N GLU A 167 -13.05 18.51 0.96
CA GLU A 167 -14.04 19.48 1.46
C GLU A 167 -14.99 19.91 0.35
N ARG A 168 -14.48 20.26 -0.83
CA ARG A 168 -15.30 20.63 -1.99
C ARG A 168 -16.21 19.48 -2.42
N ILE A 169 -15.70 18.27 -2.51
CA ILE A 169 -16.49 17.09 -2.91
C ILE A 169 -17.54 16.78 -1.84
N ALA A 170 -17.18 16.83 -0.55
CA ALA A 170 -18.08 16.46 0.54
C ALA A 170 -19.17 17.48 0.82
N ILE A 171 -18.86 18.78 0.73
CA ILE A 171 -19.80 19.87 1.08
C ILE A 171 -20.64 20.28 -0.12
N HIS A 172 -20.06 20.31 -1.29
CA HIS A 172 -20.71 20.75 -2.54
C HIS A 172 -20.90 19.58 -3.51
N SER A 173 -21.19 18.39 -2.97
CA SER A 173 -21.39 17.19 -3.77
C SER A 173 -22.52 17.37 -4.78
N LYS A 174 -22.26 17.03 -6.03
CA LYS A 174 -23.27 17.00 -7.11
C LYS A 174 -24.17 15.78 -7.05
N GLU A 175 -23.76 14.76 -6.30
CA GLU A 175 -24.44 13.47 -6.15
C GLU A 175 -24.47 13.07 -4.67
N PRO A 176 -25.43 12.21 -4.26
CA PRO A 176 -25.47 11.69 -2.89
C PRO A 176 -24.17 10.98 -2.53
N LEU A 177 -23.64 11.27 -1.35
CA LEU A 177 -22.48 10.61 -0.77
C LEU A 177 -22.91 9.65 0.33
N MET A 178 -22.11 8.64 0.57
CA MET A 178 -22.27 7.73 1.70
C MET A 178 -21.16 7.96 2.73
N PHE A 179 -21.55 8.10 3.98
CA PHE A 179 -20.64 8.37 5.10
C PHE A 179 -20.60 7.15 6.01
N PHE A 180 -19.38 6.75 6.42
CA PHE A 180 -19.17 5.62 7.32
C PHE A 180 -18.35 6.02 8.54
N ASN A 181 -18.76 5.55 9.71
CA ASN A 181 -18.07 5.76 10.97
C ASN A 181 -17.91 7.26 11.31
N LEU A 182 -18.81 8.07 10.81
CA LEU A 182 -18.86 9.52 11.00
C LEU A 182 -20.19 9.93 11.61
N GLU A 183 -20.15 10.94 12.44
CA GLU A 183 -21.33 11.66 12.91
C GLU A 183 -21.25 13.12 12.43
N ALA A 184 -22.24 13.54 11.67
CA ALA A 184 -22.37 14.94 11.28
C ALA A 184 -23.02 15.73 12.40
N VAL A 185 -22.43 16.84 12.82
CA VAL A 185 -23.03 17.75 13.79
C VAL A 185 -24.19 18.48 13.14
N PRO A 186 -25.44 18.35 13.65
CA PRO A 186 -26.59 19.00 13.07
C PRO A 186 -26.40 20.53 13.06
N ARG A 187 -26.71 21.16 11.93
CA ARG A 187 -26.66 22.64 11.72
C ARG A 187 -25.25 23.23 11.77
N ALA A 188 -24.20 22.43 11.69
CA ALA A 188 -22.86 22.97 11.54
C ALA A 188 -22.70 23.70 10.20
N THR A 189 -22.07 24.87 10.22
CA THR A 189 -21.64 25.59 9.02
C THR A 189 -20.33 25.04 8.45
N CYS A 190 -19.61 24.26 9.23
CA CYS A 190 -18.54 23.36 8.83
C CYS A 190 -18.89 21.97 9.35
N LEU A 191 -18.37 20.92 8.72
CA LEU A 191 -18.58 19.56 9.18
C LEU A 191 -17.42 19.17 10.12
N PRO A 192 -17.56 19.24 11.45
CA PRO A 192 -16.66 18.54 12.33
C PRO A 192 -16.92 17.04 12.12
N TRP A 193 -15.89 16.32 11.71
CA TRP A 193 -15.95 14.90 11.47
C TRP A 193 -15.61 14.18 12.77
N GLU A 194 -16.64 13.76 13.49
CA GLU A 194 -16.47 12.96 14.69
C GLU A 194 -16.69 11.49 14.38
N HIS A 195 -15.96 10.65 15.09
CA HIS A 195 -16.15 9.22 14.99
C HIS A 195 -17.43 8.79 15.72
N VAL A 196 -18.25 7.98 15.06
CA VAL A 196 -19.32 7.26 15.75
C VAL A 196 -18.69 6.32 16.77
N LEU A 197 -19.22 6.34 17.99
CA LEU A 197 -18.73 5.48 19.07
C LEU A 197 -19.15 4.02 18.85
N ASP A 198 -18.21 3.11 19.07
CA ASP A 198 -18.46 1.67 19.08
C ASP A 198 -19.05 1.20 20.43
N SER A 199 -19.39 -0.08 20.54
CA SER A 199 -20.02 -0.67 21.73
C SER A 199 -19.18 -0.54 23.02
N ASP A 200 -17.86 -0.40 22.89
CA ASP A 200 -16.95 -0.18 24.03
C ASP A 200 -16.74 1.32 24.36
N GLY A 201 -17.50 2.21 23.73
CA GLY A 201 -17.41 3.66 23.92
C GLY A 201 -16.22 4.32 23.25
N LYS A 202 -15.46 3.58 22.42
CA LYS A 202 -14.37 4.14 21.65
C LYS A 202 -14.82 4.51 20.23
N PRO A 203 -14.18 5.51 19.60
CA PRO A 203 -14.47 5.86 18.23
C PRO A 203 -14.30 4.67 17.30
N CYS A 204 -15.25 4.45 16.39
CA CYS A 204 -15.11 3.48 15.33
C CYS A 204 -13.89 3.82 14.46
N PRO A 205 -13.05 2.83 14.10
CA PRO A 205 -11.89 3.08 13.25
C PRO A 205 -12.30 3.44 11.83
N ASN A 206 -11.40 4.12 11.11
CA ASN A 206 -11.53 4.43 9.68
C ASN A 206 -12.81 5.20 9.30
N PRO A 207 -12.96 6.48 9.69
CA PRO A 207 -14.01 7.32 9.14
C PRO A 207 -13.83 7.49 7.63
N ARG A 208 -14.90 7.27 6.86
CA ARG A 208 -14.84 7.26 5.39
C ARG A 208 -16.00 8.02 4.77
N ILE A 209 -15.72 8.65 3.64
CA ILE A 209 -16.71 9.08 2.66
C ILE A 209 -16.56 8.18 1.44
N ILE A 210 -17.67 7.68 0.90
CA ILE A 210 -17.66 7.03 -0.40
C ILE A 210 -18.11 8.04 -1.44
N VAL A 211 -17.19 8.29 -2.38
CA VAL A 211 -17.37 9.21 -3.49
C VAL A 211 -17.50 8.39 -4.77
N PRO A 212 -18.50 8.64 -5.63
CA PRO A 212 -18.53 8.05 -6.96
C PRO A 212 -17.24 8.33 -7.71
N ARG A 213 -16.63 7.31 -8.29
CA ARG A 213 -15.32 7.41 -8.97
C ARG A 213 -15.27 8.54 -10.00
N ARG A 214 -16.35 8.74 -10.77
CA ARG A 214 -16.48 9.81 -11.78
C ARG A 214 -16.41 11.24 -11.22
N MET A 215 -16.49 11.42 -9.90
CA MET A 215 -16.37 12.74 -9.25
C MET A 215 -14.91 13.07 -8.89
N ILE A 216 -14.01 12.13 -9.00
CA ILE A 216 -12.57 12.35 -8.74
C ILE A 216 -11.97 13.10 -9.93
N GLU A 217 -11.27 14.19 -9.64
CA GLU A 217 -10.61 15.00 -10.67
C GLU A 217 -9.50 14.23 -11.35
N ASN A 218 -9.34 14.44 -12.66
CA ASN A 218 -8.32 13.81 -13.50
C ASN A 218 -8.34 12.27 -13.50
N ILE A 219 -9.48 11.65 -13.15
CA ILE A 219 -9.60 10.19 -13.08
C ILE A 219 -9.35 9.54 -14.44
N VAL A 220 -8.50 8.54 -14.47
CA VAL A 220 -8.21 7.74 -15.67
C VAL A 220 -9.22 6.59 -15.76
N THR A 221 -9.99 6.55 -16.84
CA THR A 221 -11.07 5.56 -17.05
C THR A 221 -10.71 4.43 -18.01
N THR A 222 -9.56 4.53 -18.68
CA THR A 222 -9.07 3.53 -19.64
C THR A 222 -8.02 2.63 -18.99
N PRO A 223 -7.79 1.41 -19.52
CA PRO A 223 -6.67 0.58 -19.10
C PRO A 223 -5.33 1.32 -19.18
N VAL A 224 -4.45 1.09 -18.22
CA VAL A 224 -3.10 1.65 -18.19
C VAL A 224 -2.06 0.55 -18.10
N ASP A 225 -0.87 0.81 -18.68
CA ASP A 225 0.28 -0.08 -18.64
C ASP A 225 1.24 0.39 -17.52
N VAL A 226 1.53 -0.47 -16.56
CA VAL A 226 2.30 -0.16 -15.35
C VAL A 226 3.80 -0.18 -15.62
N ASP A 227 4.47 0.95 -15.45
CA ASP A 227 5.93 1.07 -15.53
C ASP A 227 6.61 0.51 -14.29
N VAL A 228 6.09 0.89 -13.12
CA VAL A 228 6.64 0.52 -11.81
C VAL A 228 5.55 -0.04 -10.92
N ARG A 229 5.76 -1.26 -10.45
CA ARG A 229 4.97 -1.91 -9.40
C ARG A 229 5.74 -1.83 -8.09
N SER A 230 5.26 -1.03 -7.18
CA SER A 230 5.88 -0.82 -5.87
C SER A 230 5.14 -1.57 -4.78
N PHE A 231 5.87 -1.99 -3.75
CA PHE A 231 5.30 -2.61 -2.57
C PHE A 231 5.57 -1.75 -1.35
N GLY A 232 4.51 -1.25 -0.73
CA GLY A 232 4.57 -0.46 0.49
C GLY A 232 4.62 -1.35 1.73
N VAL A 233 5.59 -1.12 2.60
CA VAL A 233 5.74 -1.88 3.84
C VAL A 233 5.71 -0.95 5.04
N ARG A 234 4.74 -1.15 5.93
CA ARG A 234 4.66 -0.40 7.17
C ARG A 234 5.76 -0.82 8.14
N MET A 235 6.75 0.03 8.29
CA MET A 235 7.94 -0.22 9.10
C MET A 235 7.77 0.32 10.53
N PRO A 236 8.15 -0.44 11.57
CA PRO A 236 8.32 0.10 12.92
C PRO A 236 9.62 0.91 13.03
N PRO A 237 9.78 1.77 14.05
CA PRO A 237 11.07 2.37 14.33
C PRO A 237 12.09 1.31 14.76
N ALA A 238 13.32 1.42 14.26
CA ALA A 238 14.42 0.53 14.62
C ALA A 238 15.61 1.35 15.15
N THR A 239 16.17 0.90 16.27
CA THR A 239 17.37 1.51 16.88
C THR A 239 18.27 0.41 17.42
N ALA A 240 19.55 0.72 17.71
CA ALA A 240 20.49 -0.21 18.33
C ALA A 240 19.97 -0.78 19.67
N LYS A 241 19.30 0.07 20.47
CA LYS A 241 18.70 -0.35 21.77
C LYS A 241 17.42 -1.15 21.61
N LYS A 242 16.67 -0.95 20.51
CA LYS A 242 15.41 -1.64 20.23
C LYS A 242 15.35 -2.03 18.75
N PRO A 243 16.07 -3.09 18.36
CA PRO A 243 16.04 -3.59 17.00
C PRO A 243 14.66 -4.07 16.59
N THR A 244 14.27 -3.76 15.37
CA THR A 244 13.03 -4.22 14.74
C THR A 244 13.28 -4.42 13.24
N TYR A 245 12.31 -4.96 12.51
CA TYR A 245 12.40 -5.11 11.05
C TYR A 245 12.31 -3.78 10.27
N GLY A 246 12.22 -2.64 10.94
CA GLY A 246 12.14 -1.31 10.32
C GLY A 246 13.47 -0.79 9.79
N ILE A 247 14.19 -1.58 9.04
CA ILE A 247 15.54 -1.34 8.52
C ILE A 247 15.60 -1.09 7.02
N MET A 248 14.46 -0.94 6.35
CA MET A 248 14.39 -0.64 4.92
C MET A 248 14.81 0.81 4.65
N GLY A 249 15.63 1.03 3.63
CA GLY A 249 15.94 2.36 3.11
C GLY A 249 14.77 2.94 2.30
N LEU A 250 14.87 4.20 1.93
CA LEU A 250 13.81 4.99 1.30
C LEU A 250 13.19 4.31 0.06
N MET A 251 14.00 3.62 -0.73
CA MET A 251 13.55 2.86 -1.89
C MET A 251 14.58 1.78 -2.24
N HIS A 252 14.07 0.58 -2.55
CA HIS A 252 14.90 -0.51 -3.05
C HIS A 252 14.37 -1.05 -4.36
N ILE A 253 15.27 -1.39 -5.29
CA ILE A 253 14.93 -2.06 -6.53
C ILE A 253 15.06 -3.56 -6.31
N ILE A 254 14.03 -4.31 -6.68
CA ILE A 254 13.97 -5.74 -6.44
C ILE A 254 13.77 -6.52 -7.75
N PRO A 255 14.43 -7.68 -7.90
CA PRO A 255 14.15 -8.57 -9.02
C PRO A 255 12.75 -9.20 -8.93
N PRO A 256 12.19 -9.67 -10.05
CA PRO A 256 10.85 -10.25 -10.10
C PRO A 256 10.60 -11.39 -9.09
N ALA A 257 11.58 -12.27 -8.89
CA ALA A 257 11.48 -13.35 -7.90
C ALA A 257 11.28 -12.82 -6.48
N LEU A 258 12.07 -11.81 -6.10
CA LEU A 258 11.97 -11.19 -4.78
C LEU A 258 10.66 -10.38 -4.63
N ALA A 259 10.18 -9.75 -5.71
CA ALA A 259 8.87 -9.11 -5.73
C ALA A 259 7.74 -10.11 -5.44
N TRP A 260 7.81 -11.29 -6.02
CA TRP A 260 6.87 -12.37 -5.73
C TRP A 260 6.90 -12.79 -4.26
N LEU A 261 8.09 -13.02 -3.67
CA LEU A 261 8.24 -13.38 -2.26
C LEU A 261 7.66 -12.30 -1.34
N TRP A 262 7.96 -11.03 -1.59
CA TRP A 262 7.40 -9.92 -0.81
C TRP A 262 5.88 -9.87 -0.88
N ARG A 263 5.31 -10.19 -2.03
CA ARG A 263 3.86 -10.20 -2.17
C ARG A 263 3.20 -11.41 -1.51
N LEU A 264 3.87 -12.57 -1.48
CA LEU A 264 3.40 -13.74 -0.73
C LEU A 264 3.34 -13.45 0.78
N VAL A 265 4.39 -12.85 1.30
CA VAL A 265 4.49 -12.51 2.73
C VAL A 265 3.61 -11.31 3.07
N ALA A 266 3.59 -10.26 2.24
CA ALA A 266 2.82 -9.04 2.42
C ALA A 266 2.73 -8.61 3.89
N PRO A 267 3.85 -8.19 4.52
CA PRO A 267 3.90 -7.89 5.93
C PRO A 267 2.95 -6.75 6.27
N ARG A 268 2.07 -6.98 7.22
CA ARG A 268 1.30 -5.94 7.87
C ARG A 268 1.72 -5.88 9.34
N GLY A 269 1.80 -4.74 9.87
CA GLY A 269 2.26 -4.69 11.24
C GLY A 269 2.16 -3.33 11.88
N PHE A 270 2.89 -3.18 12.88
CA PHE A 270 3.19 -2.09 13.76
C PHE A 270 2.11 -0.98 13.83
N LYS A 271 1.29 -1.02 14.89
CA LYS A 271 0.26 0.00 15.20
C LYS A 271 -0.61 0.38 13.98
N ASN A 272 -1.04 -0.62 13.22
CA ASN A 272 -1.92 -0.40 12.09
C ASN A 272 -3.33 -0.06 12.60
N PRO A 273 -3.83 1.17 12.38
CA PRO A 273 -5.15 1.58 12.88
C PRO A 273 -6.31 0.83 12.21
N SER A 274 -6.07 0.23 11.04
CA SER A 274 -7.09 -0.53 10.30
C SER A 274 -7.27 -1.96 10.82
N VAL A 275 -6.45 -2.39 11.79
CA VAL A 275 -6.48 -3.75 12.33
C VAL A 275 -6.50 -3.70 13.85
N SER A 276 -7.61 -4.08 14.43
CA SER A 276 -7.76 -4.24 15.88
C SER A 276 -7.28 -5.63 16.30
N GLY A 277 -6.29 -5.67 17.20
CA GLY A 277 -5.75 -6.91 17.78
C GLY A 277 -4.77 -7.65 16.84
N GLY A 278 -3.87 -8.42 17.43
CA GLY A 278 -2.95 -9.30 16.72
C GLY A 278 -1.47 -9.05 16.98
N SER A 279 -0.63 -9.88 16.36
CA SER A 279 0.82 -9.77 16.43
C SER A 279 1.32 -8.44 15.87
N PRO A 280 2.38 -7.84 16.44
CA PRO A 280 3.05 -6.66 15.88
C PRO A 280 3.52 -6.83 14.43
N LEU A 281 3.75 -8.06 14.01
CA LEU A 281 4.10 -8.44 12.64
C LEU A 281 3.27 -9.64 12.24
N ALA A 282 2.49 -9.49 11.18
CA ALA A 282 1.63 -10.52 10.62
C ALA A 282 1.64 -10.42 9.08
N SER A 283 1.28 -11.49 8.40
CA SER A 283 1.16 -11.54 6.95
C SER A 283 -0.30 -11.33 6.52
N GLU A 284 -0.52 -10.58 5.45
CA GLU A 284 -1.79 -10.59 4.72
C GLU A 284 -1.81 -11.64 3.61
N GLY A 285 -0.66 -12.14 3.21
CA GLY A 285 -0.51 -13.07 2.10
C GLY A 285 -0.86 -12.44 0.76
N VAL A 286 -0.74 -13.23 -0.30
CA VAL A 286 -1.14 -12.82 -1.63
C VAL A 286 -2.67 -12.61 -1.70
N GLY A 287 -3.12 -11.61 -2.43
CA GLY A 287 -4.53 -11.31 -2.58
C GLY A 287 -5.23 -10.84 -1.29
N SER A 288 -4.47 -10.33 -0.29
CA SER A 288 -5.03 -9.88 1.00
C SER A 288 -5.99 -10.90 1.62
N TYR A 289 -5.53 -12.11 1.78
CA TYR A 289 -6.34 -13.27 2.19
C TYR A 289 -7.07 -13.10 3.52
N TRP A 290 -6.65 -12.18 4.34
CA TRP A 290 -7.31 -11.93 5.61
C TRP A 290 -8.06 -10.58 5.58
N PRO A 291 -9.25 -10.49 6.10
CA PRO A 291 -10.18 -11.55 6.54
C PRO A 291 -11.17 -12.00 5.47
N PHE A 292 -11.09 -11.52 4.25
CA PHE A 292 -12.16 -11.60 3.25
C PHE A 292 -11.87 -12.48 2.04
N ALA A 293 -10.64 -12.95 1.90
CA ALA A 293 -10.29 -13.81 0.78
C ALA A 293 -10.81 -15.24 0.98
N THR A 294 -11.15 -15.86 -0.12
CA THR A 294 -11.60 -17.25 -0.21
C THR A 294 -10.70 -18.00 -1.20
N GLY A 295 -10.72 -19.32 -1.16
CA GLY A 295 -9.90 -20.12 -2.03
C GLY A 295 -8.54 -20.52 -1.43
N LYS A 296 -7.67 -21.08 -2.24
CA LYS A 296 -6.34 -21.55 -1.82
C LYS A 296 -5.28 -20.47 -2.05
N ARG A 297 -4.46 -20.21 -1.04
CA ARG A 297 -3.34 -19.24 -1.16
C ARG A 297 -2.36 -19.60 -2.29
N VAL A 298 -2.11 -20.88 -2.51
CA VAL A 298 -1.21 -21.36 -3.56
C VAL A 298 -1.73 -21.04 -4.96
N VAL A 299 -3.04 -21.05 -5.19
CA VAL A 299 -3.64 -20.68 -6.48
C VAL A 299 -3.34 -19.21 -6.78
N GLN A 300 -3.57 -18.32 -5.82
CA GLN A 300 -3.25 -16.90 -5.96
C GLN A 300 -1.75 -16.66 -6.11
N ALA A 301 -0.91 -17.42 -5.41
CA ALA A 301 0.54 -17.35 -5.54
C ALA A 301 1.00 -17.72 -6.96
N ASN A 302 0.43 -18.77 -7.54
CA ASN A 302 0.74 -19.22 -8.90
C ASN A 302 0.27 -18.18 -9.94
N LEU A 303 -0.96 -17.68 -9.85
CA LEU A 303 -1.49 -16.64 -10.74
C LEU A 303 -0.63 -15.37 -10.71
N LEU A 304 -0.19 -14.95 -9.53
CA LEU A 304 0.70 -13.81 -9.38
C LEU A 304 2.06 -14.07 -10.02
N LEU A 305 2.64 -15.27 -9.82
CA LEU A 305 3.92 -15.64 -10.42
C LEU A 305 3.84 -15.64 -11.94
N GLU A 306 2.79 -16.24 -12.50
CA GLU A 306 2.55 -16.23 -13.94
C GLU A 306 2.40 -14.82 -14.50
N GLN A 307 1.70 -13.94 -13.79
CA GLN A 307 1.57 -12.54 -14.15
C GLN A 307 2.95 -11.86 -14.19
N ILE A 308 3.79 -12.07 -13.17
CA ILE A 308 5.14 -11.51 -13.10
C ILE A 308 6.01 -12.03 -14.24
N ILE A 309 5.95 -13.34 -14.54
CA ILE A 309 6.72 -13.96 -15.64
C ILE A 309 6.31 -13.40 -17.01
N ARG A 310 5.02 -13.11 -17.21
CA ARG A 310 4.51 -12.58 -18.47
C ARG A 310 4.78 -11.08 -18.67
N CYS A 311 4.86 -10.31 -17.59
CA CYS A 311 4.98 -8.84 -17.61
C CYS A 311 6.43 -8.39 -17.40
N THR A 312 7.33 -8.74 -18.30
CA THR A 312 8.77 -8.53 -18.17
C THR A 312 9.23 -7.07 -18.26
N ALA A 313 8.37 -6.18 -18.75
CA ALA A 313 8.68 -4.74 -18.89
C ALA A 313 8.16 -3.90 -17.70
N THR A 314 7.51 -4.51 -16.70
CA THR A 314 7.18 -3.86 -15.43
C THR A 314 8.31 -4.05 -14.43
N HIS A 315 8.76 -2.96 -13.80
CA HIS A 315 9.81 -2.99 -12.78
C HIS A 315 9.24 -3.01 -11.37
N TYR A 316 10.04 -3.49 -10.41
CA TYR A 316 9.59 -3.69 -9.04
C TYR A 316 10.44 -2.91 -8.05
N VAL A 317 9.78 -2.25 -7.08
CA VAL A 317 10.46 -1.52 -5.99
C VAL A 317 9.78 -1.77 -4.66
N LEU A 318 10.57 -1.67 -3.57
CA LEU A 318 10.06 -1.62 -2.19
C LEU A 318 10.17 -0.21 -1.67
N ILE A 319 9.15 0.23 -0.92
CA ILE A 319 9.10 1.55 -0.31
C ILE A 319 8.63 1.42 1.14
N PRO A 320 9.39 1.96 2.13
CA PRO A 320 8.97 1.94 3.51
C PRO A 320 7.89 2.99 3.78
N ASN A 321 7.01 2.66 4.72
CA ASN A 321 6.01 3.56 5.26
C ASN A 321 6.25 3.74 6.76
N GLN A 322 6.05 4.93 7.29
CA GLN A 322 6.18 5.36 8.68
C GLN A 322 7.61 5.56 9.18
N HIS A 323 8.52 4.61 9.02
CA HIS A 323 9.89 4.72 9.56
C HIS A 323 10.95 4.20 8.58
N ILE A 324 12.12 4.80 8.67
CA ILE A 324 13.38 4.35 8.05
C ILE A 324 14.41 4.30 9.19
N GLY A 325 14.66 3.13 9.75
CA GLY A 325 15.49 3.01 10.94
C GLY A 325 14.91 3.79 12.12
N SER A 326 15.70 4.71 12.67
CA SER A 326 15.29 5.59 13.77
C SER A 326 14.44 6.79 13.34
N PHE A 327 14.38 7.09 12.05
CA PHE A 327 13.62 8.24 11.54
C PHE A 327 12.14 7.91 11.34
N LYS A 328 11.26 8.75 11.92
CA LYS A 328 9.84 8.77 11.58
C LYS A 328 9.68 9.60 10.30
N VAL A 329 9.27 8.95 9.21
CA VAL A 329 9.13 9.57 7.88
C VAL A 329 7.67 9.71 7.42
N GLY A 330 6.73 9.08 8.10
CA GLY A 330 5.33 9.04 7.68
C GLY A 330 5.20 8.49 6.26
N PHE A 331 4.65 9.29 5.35
CA PHE A 331 4.46 8.97 3.93
C PHE A 331 5.50 9.63 3.00
N ALA A 332 6.44 10.41 3.56
CA ALA A 332 7.42 11.15 2.77
C ALA A 332 8.25 10.25 1.83
N ALA A 333 8.57 9.02 2.27
CA ALA A 333 9.31 8.07 1.45
C ALA A 333 8.56 7.71 0.16
N GLU A 334 7.24 7.51 0.23
CA GLU A 334 6.41 7.20 -0.94
C GLU A 334 6.35 8.37 -1.91
N TRP A 335 6.11 9.57 -1.41
CA TRP A 335 6.06 10.77 -2.26
C TRP A 335 7.40 11.02 -2.94
N ILE A 336 8.51 10.92 -2.22
CA ILE A 336 9.85 11.14 -2.76
C ILE A 336 10.23 10.06 -3.77
N ALA A 337 9.93 8.79 -3.50
CA ALA A 337 10.16 7.71 -4.44
C ALA A 337 9.34 7.91 -5.73
N ARG A 338 8.06 8.27 -5.62
CA ARG A 338 7.18 8.59 -6.74
C ARG A 338 7.76 9.73 -7.59
N GLU A 339 8.10 10.85 -6.96
CA GLU A 339 8.68 12.02 -7.64
C GLU A 339 10.01 11.69 -8.31
N TYR A 340 10.86 10.89 -7.66
CA TYR A 340 12.12 10.44 -8.21
C TYR A 340 11.96 9.55 -9.44
N LEU A 341 11.10 8.54 -9.35
CA LEU A 341 10.86 7.56 -10.41
C LEU A 341 10.21 8.22 -11.63
N ALA A 342 9.22 9.09 -11.43
CA ALA A 342 8.53 9.77 -12.52
C ALA A 342 9.48 10.64 -13.33
N ARG A 343 10.36 11.44 -12.68
CA ARG A 343 11.35 12.28 -13.36
C ARG A 343 12.42 11.50 -14.12
N ARG A 344 12.55 10.21 -13.85
CA ARG A 344 13.49 9.31 -14.56
C ARG A 344 12.82 8.42 -15.59
N GLY A 345 11.51 8.46 -15.72
CA GLY A 345 10.75 7.57 -16.60
C GLY A 345 10.77 6.11 -16.13
N GLY A 346 10.79 5.88 -14.81
CA GLY A 346 10.78 4.54 -14.19
C GLY A 346 12.13 4.12 -13.60
N VAL A 347 12.41 2.80 -13.60
CA VAL A 347 13.57 2.17 -12.95
C VAL A 347 14.75 1.96 -13.93
N ASN A 348 14.89 2.78 -14.95
CA ASN A 348 16.02 2.71 -15.90
C ASN A 348 17.32 3.23 -15.24
N MET A 349 17.95 2.37 -14.42
CA MET A 349 19.18 2.72 -13.71
C MET A 349 20.34 1.86 -14.15
N LYS A 350 21.50 2.51 -14.32
CA LYS A 350 22.73 1.78 -14.56
C LYS A 350 23.14 1.04 -13.29
N MET A 351 23.67 -0.17 -13.45
CA MET A 351 24.10 -1.02 -12.33
C MET A 351 25.18 -0.36 -11.45
N ASP A 352 26.00 0.53 -11.98
CA ASP A 352 27.02 1.29 -11.24
C ASP A 352 26.41 2.28 -10.20
N ARG A 353 25.12 2.57 -10.31
CA ARG A 353 24.36 3.40 -9.36
C ARG A 353 23.66 2.62 -8.26
N LEU A 354 23.78 1.32 -8.29
CA LEU A 354 23.12 0.41 -7.36
C LEU A 354 24.18 -0.37 -6.57
N SER A 355 23.88 -0.65 -5.31
CA SER A 355 24.59 -1.61 -4.49
C SER A 355 23.63 -2.64 -3.98
N GLN A 356 24.09 -3.87 -3.81
CA GLN A 356 23.32 -4.88 -3.12
C GLN A 356 22.98 -4.40 -1.72
N ALA A 357 21.73 -4.48 -1.32
CA ALA A 357 21.34 -4.13 0.04
C ALA A 357 21.97 -5.10 1.05
N ARG A 358 22.35 -4.60 2.23
CA ARG A 358 22.93 -5.44 3.30
C ARG A 358 22.00 -6.57 3.72
N CYS A 359 20.69 -6.32 3.79
CA CYS A 359 19.67 -7.37 3.88
C CYS A 359 19.25 -7.77 2.45
N ALA A 360 19.54 -9.00 2.03
CA ALA A 360 19.26 -9.45 0.66
C ALA A 360 17.79 -9.43 0.28
N LEU A 361 16.87 -9.50 1.26
CA LEU A 361 15.43 -9.34 1.05
C LEU A 361 15.05 -8.01 0.41
N PHE A 362 15.88 -6.98 0.51
CA PHE A 362 15.64 -5.69 -0.11
C PHE A 362 16.24 -5.55 -1.52
N GLY A 363 16.97 -6.56 -2.01
CA GLY A 363 17.58 -6.52 -3.34
C GLY A 363 18.68 -5.44 -3.45
N TYR A 364 18.40 -4.33 -4.13
CA TYR A 364 19.39 -3.30 -4.43
C TYR A 364 18.97 -1.94 -3.87
N ALA A 365 19.91 -1.26 -3.21
CA ALA A 365 19.79 0.13 -2.76
C ALA A 365 20.42 1.09 -3.79
N LEU A 366 19.94 2.33 -3.81
CA LEU A 366 20.55 3.41 -4.57
C LEU A 366 21.77 3.97 -3.85
N ASN A 367 22.90 4.12 -4.56
CA ASN A 367 24.10 4.77 -4.04
C ASN A 367 23.89 6.28 -3.83
N GLU A 368 23.04 6.90 -4.64
CA GLU A 368 22.68 8.31 -4.56
C GLU A 368 21.25 8.53 -5.09
N MET A 369 20.52 9.41 -4.43
CA MET A 369 19.22 9.88 -4.89
C MET A 369 19.20 11.41 -4.88
N LYS A 370 18.72 12.00 -5.99
CA LYS A 370 18.46 13.44 -6.10
C LYS A 370 17.05 13.64 -6.64
N VAL A 371 16.25 14.45 -5.96
CA VAL A 371 14.91 14.84 -6.39
C VAL A 371 14.89 16.36 -6.48
N ASP A 372 14.48 16.91 -7.61
CA ASP A 372 14.45 18.35 -7.88
C ASP A 372 15.78 19.05 -7.50
N GLY A 373 16.92 18.45 -7.89
CA GLY A 373 18.25 18.95 -7.57
C GLY A 373 18.73 18.72 -6.11
N GLN A 374 17.82 18.36 -5.21
CA GLN A 374 18.14 18.12 -3.79
C GLN A 374 18.63 16.69 -3.57
N ARG A 375 19.75 16.56 -2.88
CA ARG A 375 20.33 15.25 -2.53
C ARG A 375 19.67 14.69 -1.27
N ILE A 376 19.17 13.47 -1.38
CA ILE A 376 18.70 12.71 -0.21
C ILE A 376 19.92 12.22 0.57
N SER A 377 19.91 12.39 1.89
CA SER A 377 20.99 11.92 2.74
C SER A 377 21.14 10.39 2.65
N SER A 378 22.38 9.90 2.58
CA SER A 378 22.69 8.47 2.54
C SER A 378 22.11 7.68 3.72
N ARG A 379 21.92 8.31 4.87
CA ARG A 379 21.25 7.69 6.03
C ARG A 379 19.80 7.25 5.77
N PHE A 380 19.13 7.82 4.76
CA PHE A 380 17.80 7.38 4.34
C PHE A 380 17.85 6.31 3.25
N LEU A 381 18.95 6.18 2.53
CA LEU A 381 19.13 5.13 1.52
C LEU A 381 19.68 3.84 2.14
N SER A 382 20.54 3.99 3.15
CA SER A 382 21.23 2.93 3.88
C SER A 382 21.09 3.20 5.39
N PRO A 383 20.03 2.68 6.03
CA PRO A 383 19.72 2.97 7.43
C PRO A 383 20.79 2.55 8.43
N GLU A 384 21.62 1.56 8.09
CA GLU A 384 22.79 1.14 8.89
C GLU A 384 23.78 2.29 9.14
N LEU A 385 23.79 3.32 8.30
CA LEU A 385 24.60 4.53 8.46
C LEU A 385 24.03 5.51 9.50
N GLN A 386 22.86 5.23 10.08
CA GLN A 386 22.28 6.04 11.16
C GLN A 386 22.98 5.69 12.48
N GLU A 387 23.51 6.71 13.18
CA GLU A 387 24.19 6.51 14.48
C GLU A 387 23.26 5.87 15.53
N SER A 388 21.97 6.19 15.46
CA SER A 388 20.94 5.65 16.37
C SER A 388 20.59 4.18 16.11
N LEU A 389 20.91 3.63 14.94
CA LEU A 389 20.65 2.24 14.55
C LEU A 389 21.96 1.42 14.51
N GLY A 390 22.91 1.86 13.69
CA GLY A 390 24.19 1.18 13.47
C GLY A 390 24.06 -0.21 12.83
N ASP A 391 25.19 -0.81 12.56
CA ASP A 391 25.29 -2.13 11.91
C ASP A 391 24.62 -3.24 12.73
N GLU A 392 24.89 -3.28 14.03
CA GLU A 392 24.36 -4.33 14.91
C GLU A 392 22.83 -4.28 15.02
N GLY A 393 22.25 -3.07 15.13
CA GLY A 393 20.80 -2.89 15.17
C GLY A 393 20.15 -3.28 13.85
N TYR A 394 20.81 -2.96 12.73
CA TYR A 394 20.37 -3.35 11.40
C TYR A 394 20.36 -4.87 11.23
N ASP A 395 21.45 -5.56 11.55
CA ASP A 395 21.60 -7.01 11.39
C ASP A 395 20.57 -7.78 12.23
N LYS A 396 20.31 -7.36 13.47
CA LYS A 396 19.23 -7.92 14.30
C LYS A 396 17.85 -7.71 13.67
N GLY A 397 17.63 -6.55 13.04
CA GLY A 397 16.41 -6.27 12.29
C GLY A 397 16.26 -7.19 11.07
N ALA A 398 17.34 -7.45 10.36
CA ALA A 398 17.35 -8.39 9.24
C ALA A 398 17.02 -9.82 9.68
N GLU A 399 17.59 -10.29 10.80
CA GLU A 399 17.26 -11.60 11.36
C GLU A 399 15.77 -11.74 11.69
N ILE A 400 15.14 -10.71 12.26
CA ILE A 400 13.69 -10.71 12.53
C ILE A 400 12.91 -10.88 11.23
N LEU A 401 13.32 -10.18 10.17
CA LEU A 401 12.65 -10.21 8.88
C LEU A 401 12.82 -11.57 8.19
N TYR A 402 14.03 -12.13 8.18
CA TYR A 402 14.28 -13.48 7.63
C TYR A 402 13.44 -14.54 8.33
N LYS A 403 13.45 -14.58 9.66
CA LYS A 403 12.62 -15.53 10.43
C LYS A 403 11.13 -15.39 10.13
N PHE A 404 10.68 -14.17 9.86
CA PHE A 404 9.29 -13.95 9.48
C PHE A 404 9.00 -14.46 8.09
N PHE A 405 9.88 -14.22 7.12
CA PHE A 405 9.75 -14.74 5.77
C PHE A 405 9.76 -16.27 5.74
N ASP A 406 10.73 -16.92 6.39
CA ASP A 406 10.81 -18.38 6.49
C ASP A 406 9.49 -18.97 6.97
N LYS A 407 8.96 -18.42 8.08
CA LYS A 407 7.71 -18.90 8.67
C LYS A 407 6.51 -18.72 7.71
N GLU A 408 6.38 -17.57 7.07
CA GLU A 408 5.23 -17.27 6.21
C GLU A 408 5.33 -17.95 4.84
N LEU A 409 6.53 -18.19 4.32
CA LEU A 409 6.74 -18.88 3.06
C LEU A 409 6.56 -20.41 3.18
N ALA A 410 6.77 -21.00 4.36
CA ALA A 410 6.58 -22.43 4.59
C ALA A 410 5.17 -22.95 4.23
N VAL A 411 4.15 -22.08 4.24
CA VAL A 411 2.79 -22.48 3.85
C VAL A 411 2.62 -22.70 2.34
N TYR A 412 3.60 -22.27 1.54
CA TYR A 412 3.60 -22.43 0.09
C TYR A 412 4.44 -23.61 -0.39
N ASP A 413 5.15 -24.30 0.52
CA ASP A 413 5.89 -25.52 0.21
C ASP A 413 4.90 -26.70 0.07
N CYS A 414 4.32 -26.82 -1.11
CA CYS A 414 3.31 -27.83 -1.43
C CYS A 414 3.40 -28.26 -2.91
N ASP A 415 2.78 -29.42 -3.22
CA ASP A 415 2.85 -29.98 -4.57
C ASP A 415 2.19 -29.12 -5.63
N GLU A 416 1.15 -28.36 -5.26
CA GLU A 416 0.41 -27.49 -6.18
C GLU A 416 1.17 -26.19 -6.55
N LEU A 417 2.30 -25.89 -5.89
CA LEU A 417 3.08 -24.69 -6.22
C LEU A 417 3.72 -24.82 -7.60
N HIS A 418 3.68 -23.72 -8.37
CA HIS A 418 4.30 -23.63 -9.69
C HIS A 418 5.79 -24.00 -9.65
N PRO A 419 6.33 -24.78 -10.64
CA PRO A 419 7.72 -25.26 -10.60
C PRO A 419 8.77 -24.15 -10.42
N VAL A 420 8.60 -23.01 -11.08
CA VAL A 420 9.48 -21.83 -10.87
C VAL A 420 9.35 -21.28 -9.45
N GLY A 421 8.17 -21.32 -8.87
CA GLY A 421 7.94 -20.94 -7.48
C GLY A 421 8.70 -21.82 -6.50
N LYS A 422 8.73 -23.15 -6.72
CA LYS A 422 9.53 -24.09 -5.92
C LYS A 422 11.01 -23.76 -5.99
N GLN A 423 11.53 -23.53 -7.20
CA GLN A 423 12.93 -23.13 -7.39
C GLN A 423 13.28 -21.81 -6.65
N ILE A 424 12.37 -20.81 -6.67
CA ILE A 424 12.58 -19.56 -5.94
C ILE A 424 12.64 -19.82 -4.44
N LEU A 425 11.74 -20.66 -3.89
CA LEU A 425 11.76 -21.01 -2.46
C LEU A 425 12.99 -21.80 -2.06
N GLU A 426 13.50 -22.70 -2.92
CA GLU A 426 14.73 -23.45 -2.68
C GLU A 426 15.99 -22.54 -2.66
N CYS A 427 15.96 -21.40 -3.36
CA CYS A 427 17.05 -20.42 -3.39
C CYS A 427 16.97 -19.39 -2.27
N PHE A 428 15.86 -19.34 -1.55
CA PHE A 428 15.63 -18.42 -0.45
C PHE A 428 16.22 -18.95 0.86
#